data_12ca45aa577e662629f050c11c5bce42
#
_entry.id   12ca45aa577e662629f050c11c5bce42
#
_cell.length_a   1.000
_cell.length_b   1.000
_cell.length_c   1.000
_cell.angle_alpha   90.00
_cell.angle_beta   90.00
_cell.angle_gamma   90.00
#
_symmetry.space_group_name_H-M   'P 1'
#
loop_
_entity.id
_entity.type
_entity.pdbx_description
1 polymer ?
#
loop_
_entity_poly.entity_id
_entity_poly.type
_entity_poly.pdbx_seq_one_letter_code
_entity_poly.pdbx_strand_id
1 'polypeptide(L)'
;MLAEVGFLAAGGGDSLRAETIFNALRRLRPDRAYPVVGLAVAWMNADRASDAVRLLEGAVLADPAEQVLVDAWRGFALQLAGRRAESRRLLETLVDGETEGARLARGLLGLVPAAG
;
A
#
# COMPACT_ATOMS: atom_id res chain seq x y z
N MET A 1 -0.78 18.36 -0.35
CA MET A 1 -1.90 19.03 0.30
C MET A 1 -3.05 18.09 0.59
N LEU A 2 -3.86 17.70 -0.42
CA LEU A 2 -4.95 16.76 -0.13
C LEU A 2 -4.44 15.42 0.41
N ALA A 3 -3.31 14.93 -0.10
CA ALA A 3 -2.75 13.67 0.38
C ALA A 3 -2.31 13.77 1.85
N GLU A 4 -1.70 14.90 2.23
CA GLU A 4 -1.31 15.14 3.62
C GLU A 4 -2.51 15.14 4.56
N VAL A 5 -3.57 15.84 4.17
CA VAL A 5 -4.80 15.89 4.96
C VAL A 5 -5.39 14.48 5.08
N GLY A 6 -5.37 13.71 4.00
CA GLY A 6 -5.86 12.33 4.02
C GLY A 6 -5.07 11.45 4.97
N PHE A 7 -3.74 11.56 4.99
CA PHE A 7 -2.91 10.78 5.90
C PHE A 7 -3.14 11.18 7.36
N LEU A 8 -3.33 12.46 7.64
CA LEU A 8 -3.65 12.91 8.98
C LEU A 8 -5.00 12.34 9.45
N ALA A 9 -5.99 12.36 8.59
CA ALA A 9 -7.30 11.80 8.90
C ALA A 9 -7.22 10.30 9.15
N ALA A 10 -6.42 9.58 8.36
CA ALA A 10 -6.20 8.14 8.55
C ALA A 10 -5.55 7.86 9.90
N GLY A 11 -4.53 8.64 10.26
CA GLY A 11 -3.85 8.50 11.54
C GLY A 11 -4.77 8.80 12.72
N GLY A 12 -5.78 9.64 12.54
CA GLY A 12 -6.76 9.95 13.55
C GLY A 12 -7.93 8.98 13.62
N GLY A 13 -7.96 7.95 12.76
CA GLY A 13 -9.04 6.97 12.74
C GLY A 13 -10.28 7.39 11.93
N ASP A 14 -10.22 8.52 11.25
CA ASP A 14 -11.33 9.01 10.42
C ASP A 14 -11.23 8.39 9.01
N SER A 15 -11.54 7.09 8.94
CA SER A 15 -11.39 6.34 7.69
C SER A 15 -12.40 6.76 6.63
N LEU A 16 -13.60 7.17 7.01
CA LEU A 16 -14.62 7.60 6.05
C LEU A 16 -14.20 8.87 5.33
N ARG A 17 -13.63 9.83 6.06
CA ARG A 17 -13.13 11.06 5.48
C ARG A 17 -11.92 10.80 4.57
N ALA A 18 -11.01 9.96 5.02
CA ALA A 18 -9.86 9.57 4.22
C ALA A 18 -10.30 8.89 2.93
N GLU A 19 -11.31 8.03 3.01
CA GLU A 19 -11.87 7.34 1.85
C GLU A 19 -12.38 8.32 0.80
N THR A 20 -13.11 9.34 1.22
CA THR A 20 -13.61 10.39 0.32
C THR A 20 -12.46 11.11 -0.38
N ILE A 21 -11.45 11.51 0.39
CA ILE A 21 -10.29 12.24 -0.14
C ILE A 21 -9.51 11.38 -1.14
N PHE A 22 -9.19 10.16 -0.77
CA PHE A 22 -8.37 9.30 -1.63
C PHE A 22 -9.12 8.84 -2.87
N ASN A 23 -10.43 8.63 -2.79
CA ASN A 23 -11.23 8.32 -3.98
C ASN A 23 -11.24 9.48 -4.97
N ALA A 24 -11.29 10.72 -4.47
CA ALA A 24 -11.17 11.90 -5.33
C ALA A 24 -9.79 11.95 -6.01
N LEU A 25 -8.72 11.69 -5.25
CA LEU A 25 -7.36 11.66 -5.80
C LEU A 25 -7.18 10.56 -6.84
N ARG A 26 -7.78 9.40 -6.65
CA ARG A 26 -7.73 8.31 -7.62
C ARG A 26 -8.35 8.71 -8.95
N ARG A 27 -9.44 9.47 -8.93
CA ARG A 27 -10.07 9.96 -10.15
C ARG A 27 -9.19 10.96 -10.89
N LEU A 28 -8.42 11.76 -10.14
CA LEU A 28 -7.52 12.76 -10.73
C LEU A 28 -6.21 12.16 -11.22
N ARG A 29 -5.70 11.16 -10.53
CA ARG A 29 -4.41 10.54 -10.84
C ARG A 29 -4.53 9.01 -10.82
N PRO A 30 -5.27 8.43 -11.78
CA PRO A 30 -5.44 6.97 -11.82
C PRO A 30 -4.16 6.22 -12.18
N ASP A 31 -3.14 6.93 -12.69
CA ASP A 31 -1.84 6.37 -13.08
C ASP A 31 -0.85 6.23 -11.94
N ARG A 32 -1.17 6.75 -10.75
CA ARG A 32 -0.26 6.76 -9.62
C ARG A 32 -0.73 5.83 -8.50
N ALA A 33 0.24 5.26 -7.80
CA ALA A 33 -0.03 4.37 -6.67
C ALA A 33 -0.50 5.11 -5.43
N TYR A 34 -0.05 6.35 -5.20
CA TYR A 34 -0.24 7.01 -3.91
C TYR A 34 -1.70 7.16 -3.48
N PRO A 35 -2.69 7.41 -4.37
CA PRO A 35 -4.07 7.55 -3.86
C PRO A 35 -4.61 6.22 -3.32
N VAL A 36 -4.40 5.12 -4.03
CA VAL A 36 -4.92 3.81 -3.56
C VAL A 36 -4.14 3.32 -2.35
N VAL A 37 -2.83 3.58 -2.31
CA VAL A 37 -2.00 3.23 -1.14
C VAL A 37 -2.45 4.02 0.07
N GLY A 38 -2.72 5.33 -0.09
CA GLY A 38 -3.20 6.16 1.00
C GLY A 38 -4.51 5.66 1.59
N LEU A 39 -5.46 5.27 0.73
CA LEU A 39 -6.72 4.71 1.20
C LEU A 39 -6.51 3.37 1.91
N ALA A 40 -5.64 2.52 1.36
CA ALA A 40 -5.31 1.24 1.99
C ALA A 40 -4.72 1.44 3.39
N VAL A 41 -3.82 2.42 3.55
CA VAL A 41 -3.25 2.77 4.86
C VAL A 41 -4.34 3.21 5.83
N ALA A 42 -5.29 4.04 5.37
CA ALA A 42 -6.41 4.46 6.19
C ALA A 42 -7.22 3.27 6.69
N TRP A 43 -7.49 2.32 5.80
CA TRP A 43 -8.25 1.12 6.19
C TRP A 43 -7.46 0.21 7.12
N MET A 44 -6.14 0.08 6.92
CA MET A 44 -5.29 -0.69 7.83
C MET A 44 -5.28 -0.07 9.23
N ASN A 45 -5.23 1.26 9.31
CA ASN A 45 -5.28 1.98 10.59
C ASN A 45 -6.65 1.86 11.26
N ALA A 46 -7.69 1.61 10.49
CA ALA A 46 -9.05 1.41 11.00
C ALA A 46 -9.37 -0.07 11.28
N ASP A 47 -8.34 -0.92 11.33
CA ASP A 47 -8.48 -2.36 11.56
C ASP A 47 -9.28 -3.06 10.46
N ARG A 48 -9.10 -2.59 9.22
CA ARG A 48 -9.76 -3.16 8.03
C ARG A 48 -8.71 -3.66 7.04
N ALA A 49 -7.77 -4.48 7.53
CA ALA A 49 -6.66 -4.96 6.69
C ALA A 49 -7.16 -5.83 5.53
N SER A 50 -8.17 -6.66 5.74
CA SER A 50 -8.72 -7.49 4.67
C SER A 50 -9.35 -6.67 3.56
N ASP A 51 -10.00 -5.56 3.90
CA ASP A 51 -10.55 -4.64 2.92
C ASP A 51 -9.43 -3.95 2.14
N ALA A 52 -8.35 -3.59 2.82
CA ALA A 52 -7.18 -3.01 2.17
C ALA A 52 -6.56 -3.99 1.17
N VAL A 53 -6.49 -5.27 1.52
CA VAL A 53 -6.01 -6.30 0.60
C VAL A 53 -6.85 -6.30 -0.69
N ARG A 54 -8.17 -6.32 -0.55
CA ARG A 54 -9.06 -6.34 -1.72
C ARG A 54 -8.92 -5.07 -2.57
N LEU A 55 -8.80 -3.93 -1.92
CA LEU A 55 -8.60 -2.66 -2.61
C LEU A 55 -7.33 -2.70 -3.47
N LEU A 56 -6.23 -3.15 -2.88
CA LEU A 56 -4.94 -3.18 -3.57
C LEU A 56 -4.90 -4.26 -4.65
N GLU A 57 -5.57 -5.38 -4.45
CA GLU A 57 -5.71 -6.41 -5.49
C GLU A 57 -6.37 -5.87 -6.75
N GLY A 58 -7.34 -4.99 -6.60
CA GLY A 58 -8.06 -4.41 -7.72
C GLY A 58 -7.34 -3.26 -8.40
N ALA A 59 -6.23 -2.79 -7.83
CA ALA A 59 -5.50 -1.65 -8.38
C ALA A 59 -4.47 -2.13 -9.41
N VAL A 60 -4.77 -1.94 -10.69
CA VAL A 60 -3.88 -2.33 -11.79
C VAL A 60 -3.36 -1.06 -12.45
N LEU A 61 -2.04 -0.88 -12.42
CA LEU A 61 -1.38 0.32 -12.94
C LEU A 61 -0.45 -0.06 -14.10
N ALA A 62 -0.39 0.82 -15.10
CA ALA A 62 0.41 0.55 -16.30
C ALA A 62 1.92 0.63 -16.03
N ASP A 63 2.35 1.56 -15.15
CA ASP A 63 3.75 1.73 -14.83
C ASP A 63 4.21 0.60 -13.91
N PRO A 64 5.21 -0.20 -14.32
CA PRO A 64 5.68 -1.31 -13.49
C PRO A 64 6.16 -0.89 -12.10
N ALA A 65 6.83 0.24 -11.98
CA ALA A 65 7.31 0.72 -10.67
C ALA A 65 6.13 1.07 -9.74
N GLU A 66 5.10 1.68 -10.29
CA GLU A 66 3.89 2.01 -9.53
C GLU A 66 3.15 0.73 -9.11
N GLN A 67 3.09 -0.26 -10.00
CA GLN A 67 2.44 -1.53 -9.69
C GLN A 67 3.19 -2.29 -8.59
N VAL A 68 4.53 -2.29 -8.65
CA VAL A 68 5.34 -2.94 -7.61
C VAL A 68 5.08 -2.29 -6.25
N LEU A 69 4.93 -0.96 -6.22
CA LEU A 69 4.63 -0.26 -4.97
C LEU A 69 3.27 -0.67 -4.41
N VAL A 70 2.24 -0.75 -5.25
CA VAL A 70 0.92 -1.23 -4.85
C VAL A 70 1.01 -2.66 -4.30
N ASP A 71 1.73 -3.53 -5.01
CA ASP A 71 1.85 -4.93 -4.61
C ASP A 71 2.63 -5.08 -3.29
N ALA A 72 3.65 -4.26 -3.06
CA ALA A 72 4.38 -4.27 -1.79
C ALA A 72 3.47 -3.87 -0.62
N TRP A 73 2.65 -2.85 -0.79
CA TRP A 73 1.67 -2.46 0.21
C TRP A 73 0.61 -3.54 0.41
N ARG A 74 0.23 -4.24 -0.67
CA ARG A 74 -0.67 -5.40 -0.53
C ARG A 74 -0.04 -6.48 0.34
N GLY A 75 1.26 -6.73 0.17
CA GLY A 75 1.98 -7.66 1.03
C GLY A 75 1.91 -7.27 2.50
N PHE A 76 2.05 -5.98 2.80
CA PHE A 76 1.93 -5.49 4.17
C PHE A 76 0.51 -5.70 4.71
N ALA A 77 -0.51 -5.37 3.91
CA ALA A 77 -1.90 -5.57 4.31
C ALA A 77 -2.20 -7.05 4.58
N LEU A 78 -1.63 -7.95 3.77
CA LEU A 78 -1.76 -9.38 3.99
C LEU A 78 -1.15 -9.81 5.33
N GLN A 79 0.00 -9.25 5.71
CA GLN A 79 0.58 -9.52 7.04
C GLN A 79 -0.37 -9.10 8.15
N LEU A 80 -0.93 -7.90 8.05
CA LEU A 80 -1.86 -7.39 9.06
C LEU A 80 -3.15 -8.19 9.11
N ALA A 81 -3.56 -8.74 7.97
CA ALA A 81 -4.76 -9.58 7.89
C ALA A 81 -4.51 -11.01 8.38
N GLY A 82 -3.29 -11.34 8.79
CA GLY A 82 -2.95 -12.67 9.28
C GLY A 82 -2.63 -13.68 8.18
N ARG A 83 -2.55 -13.24 6.93
CA ARG A 83 -2.28 -14.11 5.77
C ARG A 83 -0.80 -14.06 5.44
N ARG A 84 0.03 -14.52 6.38
CA ARG A 84 1.49 -14.36 6.31
C ARG A 84 2.15 -15.14 5.18
N ALA A 85 1.67 -16.34 4.88
CA ALA A 85 2.24 -17.14 3.80
C ALA A 85 2.02 -16.48 2.44
N GLU A 86 0.82 -15.94 2.22
CA GLU A 86 0.53 -15.22 0.99
C GLU A 86 1.36 -13.94 0.88
N SER A 87 1.49 -13.21 1.99
CA SER A 87 2.33 -12.02 2.04
C SER A 87 3.75 -12.34 1.64
N ARG A 88 4.34 -13.37 2.24
CA ARG A 88 5.72 -13.77 1.94
C ARG A 88 5.89 -14.13 0.47
N ARG A 89 4.99 -14.94 -0.07
CA ARG A 89 5.07 -15.35 -1.47
C ARG A 89 5.02 -14.14 -2.42
N LEU A 90 4.12 -13.21 -2.12
CA LEU A 90 4.02 -12.00 -2.93
C LEU A 90 5.27 -11.15 -2.83
N LEU A 91 5.70 -10.84 -1.60
CA LEU A 91 6.84 -9.95 -1.38
C LEU A 91 8.13 -10.50 -1.99
N GLU A 92 8.31 -11.82 -1.94
CA GLU A 92 9.49 -12.45 -2.53
C GLU A 92 9.59 -12.23 -4.05
N THR A 93 8.47 -12.02 -4.72
CA THR A 93 8.48 -11.71 -6.16
C THR A 93 8.84 -10.27 -6.47
N LEU A 94 8.92 -9.40 -5.46
CA LEU A 94 9.07 -7.96 -5.64
C LEU A 94 10.44 -7.41 -5.23
N VAL A 95 11.35 -8.28 -4.77
CA VAL A 95 12.59 -7.82 -4.13
C VAL A 95 13.65 -7.31 -5.09
N ASP A 96 13.51 -7.53 -6.38
CA ASP A 96 14.53 -7.16 -7.36
C ASP A 96 14.40 -5.69 -7.77
N GLY A 97 15.54 -5.05 -7.96
CA GLY A 97 15.60 -3.68 -8.44
C GLY A 97 15.66 -2.66 -7.33
N GLU A 98 15.64 -1.39 -7.74
CA GLU A 98 15.85 -0.25 -6.84
C GLU A 98 14.61 0.62 -6.72
N THR A 99 13.43 0.12 -7.12
CA THR A 99 12.19 0.89 -6.98
C THR A 99 11.81 1.01 -5.51
N GLU A 100 10.98 1.98 -5.21
CA GLU A 100 10.46 2.18 -3.84
C GLU A 100 9.73 0.93 -3.36
N GLY A 101 8.92 0.31 -4.23
CA GLY A 101 8.20 -0.92 -3.89
C GLY A 101 9.12 -2.08 -3.60
N ALA A 102 10.21 -2.24 -4.36
CA ALA A 102 11.17 -3.30 -4.11
C ALA A 102 11.88 -3.10 -2.76
N ARG A 103 12.22 -1.86 -2.44
CA ARG A 103 12.84 -1.55 -1.14
C ARG A 103 11.87 -1.84 0.00
N LEU A 104 10.60 -1.48 -0.17
CA LEU A 104 9.59 -1.79 0.84
C LEU A 104 9.44 -3.30 1.02
N ALA A 105 9.39 -4.05 -0.07
CA ALA A 105 9.26 -5.50 -0.01
C ALA A 105 10.43 -6.13 0.74
N ARG A 106 11.66 -5.70 0.45
CA ARG A 106 12.84 -6.19 1.17
C ARG A 106 12.77 -5.87 2.66
N GLY A 107 12.32 -4.65 2.99
CA GLY A 107 12.15 -4.26 4.39
C GLY A 107 11.15 -5.12 5.13
N LEU A 108 10.02 -5.39 4.49
CA LEU A 108 8.96 -6.21 5.10
C LEU A 108 9.38 -7.67 5.28
N LEU A 109 10.27 -8.17 4.41
CA LEU A 109 10.82 -9.52 4.52
C LEU A 109 12.02 -9.60 5.46
N GLY A 110 12.51 -8.47 5.96
CA GLY A 110 13.69 -8.44 6.79
C GLY A 110 15.00 -8.54 6.02
N LEU A 111 14.97 -8.24 4.71
CA LEU A 111 16.16 -8.33 3.84
C LEU A 111 16.84 -6.97 3.68
N VAL A 112 16.83 -6.16 4.72
CA VAL A 112 17.46 -4.85 4.71
C VAL A 112 18.97 -5.02 4.86
N PRO A 113 19.79 -4.33 4.03
CA PRO A 113 21.24 -4.42 4.18
C PRO A 113 21.71 -3.97 5.57
N ALA A 114 22.66 -4.72 6.12
CA ALA A 114 23.17 -4.45 7.45
C ALA A 114 23.80 -3.04 7.58
N ALA A 115 24.35 -2.54 6.48
CA ALA A 115 24.98 -1.22 6.45
C ALA A 115 23.99 -0.09 6.20
N GLY A 116 22.75 -0.42 6.02
CA GLY A 116 21.71 0.57 5.74
C GLY A 116 21.48 1.50 6.90
#